data_2ff5b40db69e8ef31aaa3e045ad17751
#
_entry.id   2ff5b40db69e8ef31aaa3e045ad17751
#
_cell.length_a   1.000
_cell.length_b   1.000
_cell.length_c   1.000
_cell.angle_alpha   90.00
_cell.angle_beta   90.00
_cell.angle_gamma   90.00
#
_symmetry.space_group_name_H-M   'P 1'
#
loop_
_entity.id
_entity.type
_entity.pdbx_description
1 polymer ?
#
loop_
_entity_poly.entity_id
_entity_poly.type
_entity_poly.pdbx_seq_one_letter_code
_entity_poly.pdbx_strand_id
1 'polypeptide(L)'
;MKKRFYVTTPIYYVNDIPHIGHAYTTIAADILSRYNRLQGKEVFFLTGTDEHGQKVEKAAAEKGRTSKEHADIMVDNFRDLWKRLNISNDAFIRTTDAAHIKTVQGLLQMLWDKGEIEKREYAGWYCTPDERFWTEKDLVEGNCPDCGRPVDQIHEENYFFLMSKYQKRLVKYIEETPSYILPETRKNEVLGFLRNNVLGDLCISRPKSRLSWGIPLPFDENFVTYVWFDALVNYYSATSYLAPQQSDSSQQSAVSSQEETFNFQLSTFNSYSWWPADHHLVGKDILTTHAVYWSTMLTALNLPLPKNIFAHGWWTVHGKKMSKSLGNMVDPNAMVEKYGVDALRYFLFREVPFGLDGDFSEQALINRINTDLANDLGNLVSRFIAMAEKYFGGAIDIRRIDASSSGELEEQCAYAYMNVHRKEYWSHLHFSLMLENIWNIIGETNNYIARKEPWKLAKENTDQLKIVMFNIWNALRITALSLYPFMPDTAGKIWKQLGLKSLVDEAKECSPEIFEWEWKPSYEIKVSKAEHLFPRIETKEAKNKRRETQNPSDTPMP
;
A
#
# COMPACT_ATOMS: atom_id res chain seq x y z
N MET A 1 -11.33 -12.65 21.37
CA MET A 1 -10.95 -12.71 19.95
C MET A 1 -10.01 -11.54 19.64
N LYS A 2 -8.91 -11.77 18.92
CA LYS A 2 -8.05 -10.69 18.42
C LYS A 2 -8.85 -9.79 17.47
N LYS A 3 -8.58 -8.48 17.50
CA LYS A 3 -9.18 -7.54 16.54
C LYS A 3 -8.65 -7.83 15.15
N ARG A 4 -9.52 -7.81 14.13
CA ARG A 4 -9.16 -8.04 12.73
C ARG A 4 -8.94 -6.72 12.01
N PHE A 5 -8.12 -6.80 10.96
CA PHE A 5 -7.84 -5.68 10.06
C PHE A 5 -7.68 -6.21 8.64
N TYR A 6 -8.54 -5.74 7.73
CA TYR A 6 -8.53 -6.13 6.33
C TYR A 6 -8.21 -4.94 5.44
N VAL A 7 -7.11 -5.04 4.69
CA VAL A 7 -6.67 -4.00 3.76
C VAL A 7 -6.45 -4.58 2.36
N THR A 8 -6.82 -3.81 1.35
CA THR A 8 -6.67 -4.21 -0.05
C THR A 8 -5.97 -3.15 -0.88
N THR A 9 -5.23 -3.58 -1.89
CA THR A 9 -4.86 -2.76 -3.04
C THR A 9 -5.89 -2.94 -4.15
N PRO A 10 -5.88 -2.15 -5.24
CA PRO A 10 -6.49 -2.56 -6.49
C PRO A 10 -5.85 -3.87 -6.96
N ILE A 11 -6.58 -4.65 -7.74
CA ILE A 11 -5.97 -5.67 -8.57
C ILE A 11 -5.45 -5.02 -9.86
N TYR A 12 -4.28 -5.47 -10.31
CA TYR A 12 -3.53 -4.80 -11.36
C TYR A 12 -3.71 -5.45 -12.71
N TYR A 13 -3.95 -4.65 -13.74
CA TYR A 13 -4.06 -5.12 -15.11
C TYR A 13 -2.76 -5.78 -15.59
N VAL A 14 -2.88 -6.98 -16.17
CA VAL A 14 -1.75 -7.78 -16.67
C VAL A 14 -1.37 -7.48 -18.13
N ASN A 15 -1.79 -6.33 -18.65
CA ASN A 15 -1.42 -5.90 -20.00
C ASN A 15 0.04 -5.43 -20.09
N ASP A 16 0.67 -5.08 -18.97
CA ASP A 16 2.02 -4.55 -18.91
C ASP A 16 2.75 -4.91 -17.61
N ILE A 17 4.09 -4.66 -17.60
CA ILE A 17 4.94 -4.83 -16.41
C ILE A 17 4.58 -3.80 -15.33
N PRO A 18 4.77 -4.14 -14.03
CA PRO A 18 4.49 -3.22 -12.94
C PRO A 18 5.45 -2.02 -12.94
N HIS A 19 4.94 -0.86 -12.51
CA HIS A 19 5.67 0.39 -12.38
C HIS A 19 5.54 0.98 -10.96
N ILE A 20 6.22 2.11 -10.70
CA ILE A 20 6.28 2.73 -9.37
C ILE A 20 4.90 3.08 -8.79
N GLY A 21 3.88 3.37 -9.61
CA GLY A 21 2.51 3.61 -9.14
C GLY A 21 1.90 2.37 -8.48
N HIS A 22 2.11 1.18 -9.04
CA HIS A 22 1.70 -0.10 -8.45
C HIS A 22 2.46 -0.35 -7.13
N ALA A 23 3.77 -0.10 -7.12
CA ALA A 23 4.60 -0.21 -5.92
C ALA A 23 4.13 0.71 -4.80
N TYR A 24 3.77 1.97 -5.12
CA TYR A 24 3.32 2.97 -4.15
C TYR A 24 2.08 2.52 -3.37
N THR A 25 1.03 2.10 -4.08
CA THR A 25 -0.19 1.59 -3.44
C THR A 25 0.07 0.35 -2.60
N THR A 26 0.88 -0.58 -3.15
CA THR A 26 1.12 -1.87 -2.46
C THR A 26 2.00 -1.71 -1.23
N ILE A 27 3.00 -0.81 -1.27
CA ILE A 27 3.80 -0.47 -0.09
C ILE A 27 2.94 0.23 0.97
N ALA A 28 1.98 1.10 0.59
CA ALA A 28 1.06 1.72 1.55
C ALA A 28 0.23 0.68 2.31
N ALA A 29 -0.31 -0.31 1.59
CA ALA A 29 -1.03 -1.43 2.20
C ALA A 29 -0.12 -2.28 3.11
N ASP A 30 1.12 -2.49 2.72
CA ASP A 30 2.12 -3.20 3.52
C ASP A 30 2.47 -2.45 4.82
N ILE A 31 2.63 -1.13 4.75
CA ILE A 31 2.86 -0.27 5.93
C ILE A 31 1.71 -0.45 6.94
N LEU A 32 0.46 -0.36 6.49
CA LEU A 32 -0.71 -0.56 7.35
C LEU A 32 -0.75 -1.97 7.93
N SER A 33 -0.43 -2.97 7.12
CA SER A 33 -0.44 -4.37 7.52
C SER A 33 0.60 -4.64 8.61
N ARG A 34 1.84 -4.19 8.42
CA ARG A 34 2.92 -4.34 9.40
C ARG A 34 2.61 -3.62 10.71
N TYR A 35 2.10 -2.39 10.64
CA TYR A 35 1.68 -1.65 11.83
C TYR A 35 0.60 -2.39 12.61
N ASN A 36 -0.47 -2.84 11.94
CA ASN A 36 -1.56 -3.53 12.61
C ASN A 36 -1.13 -4.89 13.19
N ARG A 37 -0.19 -5.61 12.54
CA ARG A 37 0.41 -6.83 13.10
C ARG A 37 1.24 -6.54 14.34
N LEU A 38 2.02 -5.45 14.38
CA LEU A 38 2.73 -5.02 15.58
C LEU A 38 1.78 -4.68 16.73
N GLN A 39 0.58 -4.16 16.42
CA GLN A 39 -0.48 -3.92 17.39
C GLN A 39 -1.23 -5.19 17.83
N GLY A 40 -0.75 -6.37 17.46
CA GLY A 40 -1.32 -7.67 17.86
C GLY A 40 -2.62 -8.03 17.15
N LYS A 41 -3.02 -7.33 16.07
CA LYS A 41 -4.22 -7.66 15.29
C LYS A 41 -3.95 -8.85 14.35
N GLU A 42 -5.03 -9.58 14.04
CA GLU A 42 -5.04 -10.46 12.87
C GLU A 42 -5.22 -9.59 11.63
N VAL A 43 -4.32 -9.74 10.64
CA VAL A 43 -4.33 -8.93 9.42
C VAL A 43 -4.59 -9.81 8.22
N PHE A 44 -5.43 -9.33 7.31
CA PHE A 44 -5.60 -9.89 5.98
C PHE A 44 -5.26 -8.81 4.96
N PHE A 45 -4.12 -8.95 4.29
CA PHE A 45 -3.65 -8.07 3.23
C PHE A 45 -3.81 -8.74 1.88
N LEU A 46 -4.77 -8.23 1.09
CA LEU A 46 -5.09 -8.70 -0.25
C LEU A 46 -4.50 -7.79 -1.32
N THR A 47 -3.83 -8.39 -2.29
CA THR A 47 -3.46 -7.79 -3.58
C THR A 47 -3.70 -8.82 -4.68
N GLY A 48 -3.53 -8.46 -5.95
CA GLY A 48 -3.76 -9.42 -7.02
C GLY A 48 -3.71 -8.82 -8.42
N THR A 49 -4.21 -9.58 -9.39
CA THR A 49 -4.21 -9.22 -10.81
C THR A 49 -5.61 -9.28 -11.42
N ASP A 50 -5.90 -8.28 -12.27
CA ASP A 50 -7.05 -8.21 -13.14
C ASP A 50 -6.65 -8.76 -14.51
N GLU A 51 -7.21 -9.92 -14.87
CA GLU A 51 -6.71 -10.74 -15.98
C GLU A 51 -7.66 -10.82 -17.17
N HIS A 52 -8.89 -10.34 -17.03
CA HIS A 52 -9.88 -10.33 -18.10
C HIS A 52 -9.91 -9.00 -18.85
N GLY A 53 -10.63 -8.99 -19.99
CA GLY A 53 -10.87 -7.78 -20.77
C GLY A 53 -10.09 -7.69 -22.08
N GLN A 54 -10.50 -6.74 -22.90
CA GLN A 54 -10.02 -6.58 -24.28
C GLN A 54 -8.54 -6.19 -24.37
N LYS A 55 -8.04 -5.43 -23.38
CA LYS A 55 -6.62 -5.04 -23.35
C LYS A 55 -5.69 -6.23 -23.17
N VAL A 56 -6.07 -7.17 -22.29
CA VAL A 56 -5.29 -8.39 -22.05
C VAL A 56 -5.32 -9.29 -23.28
N GLU A 57 -6.52 -9.49 -23.88
CA GLU A 57 -6.69 -10.26 -25.10
C GLU A 57 -5.82 -9.70 -26.25
N LYS A 58 -5.85 -8.39 -26.45
CA LYS A 58 -5.03 -7.70 -27.46
C LYS A 58 -3.52 -7.84 -27.16
N ALA A 59 -3.08 -7.59 -25.93
CA ALA A 59 -1.68 -7.71 -25.55
C ALA A 59 -1.14 -9.14 -25.70
N ALA A 60 -1.99 -10.15 -25.46
CA ALA A 60 -1.68 -11.56 -25.69
C ALA A 60 -1.52 -11.86 -27.19
N ALA A 61 -2.47 -11.41 -28.01
CA ALA A 61 -2.46 -11.61 -29.46
C ALA A 61 -1.23 -10.96 -30.12
N GLU A 62 -0.86 -9.75 -29.72
CA GLU A 62 0.35 -9.05 -30.20
C GLU A 62 1.64 -9.85 -29.91
N LYS A 63 1.63 -10.73 -28.91
CA LYS A 63 2.76 -11.59 -28.53
C LYS A 63 2.60 -13.04 -29.01
N GLY A 64 1.56 -13.34 -29.80
CA GLY A 64 1.28 -14.69 -30.30
C GLY A 64 0.96 -15.71 -29.20
N ARG A 65 0.29 -15.27 -28.13
CA ARG A 65 -0.07 -16.09 -26.95
C ARG A 65 -1.58 -16.12 -26.75
N THR A 66 -2.05 -17.12 -26.03
CA THR A 66 -3.41 -17.08 -25.47
C THR A 66 -3.48 -16.06 -24.33
N SER A 67 -4.67 -15.53 -24.04
CA SER A 67 -4.87 -14.58 -22.93
C SER A 67 -4.45 -15.17 -21.59
N LYS A 68 -4.70 -16.48 -21.37
CA LYS A 68 -4.31 -17.19 -20.15
C LYS A 68 -2.79 -17.30 -19.99
N GLU A 69 -2.08 -17.72 -21.05
CA GLU A 69 -0.61 -17.79 -21.04
C GLU A 69 0.02 -16.44 -20.80
N HIS A 70 -0.53 -15.39 -21.43
CA HIS A 70 -0.07 -14.01 -21.21
C HIS A 70 -0.26 -13.58 -19.75
N ALA A 71 -1.45 -13.81 -19.19
CA ALA A 71 -1.76 -13.49 -17.80
C ALA A 71 -0.82 -14.22 -16.83
N ASP A 72 -0.56 -15.54 -17.05
CA ASP A 72 0.32 -16.33 -16.19
C ASP A 72 1.74 -15.75 -16.13
N ILE A 73 2.30 -15.37 -17.29
CA ILE A 73 3.63 -14.74 -17.36
C ILE A 73 3.64 -13.38 -16.67
N MET A 74 2.60 -12.58 -16.85
CA MET A 74 2.55 -11.23 -16.27
C MET A 74 2.36 -11.26 -14.77
N VAL A 75 1.61 -12.20 -14.23
CA VAL A 75 1.43 -12.41 -12.77
C VAL A 75 2.77 -12.60 -12.07
N ASP A 76 3.69 -13.38 -12.67
CA ASP A 76 5.01 -13.61 -12.08
C ASP A 76 5.82 -12.31 -11.95
N ASN A 77 5.71 -11.37 -12.89
CA ASN A 77 6.36 -10.07 -12.76
C ASN A 77 5.86 -9.26 -11.55
N PHE A 78 4.55 -9.32 -11.25
CA PHE A 78 3.99 -8.67 -10.06
C PHE A 78 4.45 -9.37 -8.78
N ARG A 79 4.39 -10.70 -8.72
CA ARG A 79 4.84 -11.48 -7.56
C ARG A 79 6.32 -11.27 -7.25
N ASP A 80 7.16 -11.24 -8.29
CA ASP A 80 8.59 -10.99 -8.15
C ASP A 80 8.87 -9.57 -7.64
N LEU A 81 8.15 -8.58 -8.17
CA LEU A 81 8.28 -7.20 -7.66
C LEU A 81 7.85 -7.11 -6.19
N TRP A 82 6.73 -7.73 -5.80
CA TRP A 82 6.28 -7.72 -4.39
C TRP A 82 7.31 -8.36 -3.46
N LYS A 83 7.92 -9.43 -3.89
CA LYS A 83 9.01 -10.09 -3.15
C LYS A 83 10.24 -9.17 -3.01
N ARG A 84 10.65 -8.51 -4.10
CA ARG A 84 11.78 -7.55 -4.08
C ARG A 84 11.50 -6.31 -3.23
N LEU A 85 10.23 -5.86 -3.17
CA LEU A 85 9.79 -4.73 -2.36
C LEU A 85 9.55 -5.11 -0.89
N ASN A 86 9.78 -6.37 -0.50
CA ASN A 86 9.51 -6.90 0.84
C ASN A 86 8.03 -6.68 1.26
N ILE A 87 7.09 -6.97 0.33
CA ILE A 87 5.66 -6.88 0.59
C ILE A 87 5.20 -8.11 1.37
N SER A 88 4.43 -7.90 2.43
CA SER A 88 3.94 -8.93 3.35
C SER A 88 2.47 -9.28 3.15
N ASN A 89 2.01 -9.33 1.89
CA ASN A 89 0.64 -9.71 1.57
C ASN A 89 0.34 -11.16 2.01
N ASP A 90 -0.87 -11.38 2.54
CA ASP A 90 -1.34 -12.69 2.96
C ASP A 90 -1.92 -13.47 1.78
N ALA A 91 -2.50 -12.77 0.80
CA ALA A 91 -3.10 -13.37 -0.39
C ALA A 91 -2.80 -12.58 -1.66
N PHE A 92 -2.81 -13.30 -2.78
CA PHE A 92 -2.69 -12.77 -4.13
C PHE A 92 -3.80 -13.39 -4.98
N ILE A 93 -4.88 -12.62 -5.21
CA ILE A 93 -6.03 -13.07 -5.99
C ILE A 93 -5.79 -12.88 -7.48
N ARG A 94 -6.34 -13.80 -8.27
CA ARG A 94 -6.41 -13.74 -9.72
C ARG A 94 -7.89 -13.76 -10.14
N THR A 95 -8.30 -12.90 -11.05
CA THR A 95 -9.70 -12.93 -11.53
C THR A 95 -10.00 -14.20 -12.33
N THR A 96 -8.99 -14.94 -12.77
CA THR A 96 -9.10 -16.28 -13.39
C THR A 96 -9.21 -17.44 -12.39
N ASP A 97 -9.18 -17.18 -11.07
CA ASP A 97 -9.38 -18.24 -10.06
C ASP A 97 -10.82 -18.77 -10.12
N ALA A 98 -10.99 -20.09 -10.15
CA ALA A 98 -12.31 -20.73 -10.29
C ALA A 98 -13.29 -20.30 -9.17
N ALA A 99 -12.79 -20.14 -7.93
CA ALA A 99 -13.61 -19.69 -6.80
C ALA A 99 -14.07 -18.23 -6.96
N HIS A 100 -13.22 -17.36 -7.52
CA HIS A 100 -13.60 -16.00 -7.85
C HIS A 100 -14.67 -15.96 -8.94
N ILE A 101 -14.46 -16.69 -10.06
CA ILE A 101 -15.42 -16.80 -11.18
C ILE A 101 -16.78 -17.24 -10.66
N LYS A 102 -16.83 -18.30 -9.84
CA LYS A 102 -18.08 -18.79 -9.24
C LYS A 102 -18.77 -17.74 -8.37
N THR A 103 -18.01 -16.96 -7.61
CA THR A 103 -18.55 -15.87 -6.78
C THR A 103 -19.14 -14.75 -7.64
N VAL A 104 -18.44 -14.33 -8.70
CA VAL A 104 -18.92 -13.31 -9.63
C VAL A 104 -20.25 -13.75 -10.28
N GLN A 105 -20.29 -14.98 -10.78
CA GLN A 105 -21.50 -15.53 -11.39
C GLN A 105 -22.66 -15.61 -10.39
N GLY A 106 -22.40 -16.03 -9.15
CA GLY A 106 -23.43 -16.05 -8.12
C GLY A 106 -24.01 -14.68 -7.79
N LEU A 107 -23.16 -13.65 -7.66
CA LEU A 107 -23.60 -12.28 -7.41
C LEU A 107 -24.39 -11.69 -8.62
N LEU A 108 -23.95 -11.98 -9.85
CA LEU A 108 -24.67 -11.60 -11.07
C LEU A 108 -26.06 -12.24 -11.11
N GLN A 109 -26.17 -13.53 -10.82
CA GLN A 109 -27.45 -14.23 -10.77
C GLN A 109 -28.39 -13.63 -9.73
N MET A 110 -27.87 -13.33 -8.54
CA MET A 110 -28.65 -12.69 -7.49
C MET A 110 -29.20 -11.31 -7.89
N LEU A 111 -28.40 -10.49 -8.59
CA LEU A 111 -28.85 -9.19 -9.09
C LEU A 111 -29.88 -9.34 -10.20
N TRP A 112 -29.72 -10.33 -11.08
CA TRP A 112 -30.69 -10.67 -12.11
C TRP A 112 -32.03 -11.09 -11.52
N ASP A 113 -32.03 -12.02 -10.57
CA ASP A 113 -33.22 -12.54 -9.90
C ASP A 113 -33.98 -11.45 -9.12
N LYS A 114 -33.25 -10.45 -8.60
CA LYS A 114 -33.84 -9.25 -7.95
C LYS A 114 -34.39 -8.21 -8.92
N GLY A 115 -34.22 -8.37 -10.23
CA GLY A 115 -34.60 -7.34 -11.22
C GLY A 115 -33.74 -6.06 -11.13
N GLU A 116 -32.46 -6.21 -10.71
CA GLU A 116 -31.49 -5.11 -10.68
C GLU A 116 -30.61 -5.05 -11.93
N ILE A 117 -30.82 -5.98 -12.87
CA ILE A 117 -30.18 -6.03 -14.18
C ILE A 117 -31.24 -6.07 -15.27
N GLU A 118 -31.05 -5.28 -16.31
CA GLU A 118 -31.94 -5.25 -17.50
C GLU A 118 -31.12 -5.41 -18.77
N LYS A 119 -31.68 -6.11 -19.77
CA LYS A 119 -31.15 -6.17 -21.14
C LYS A 119 -31.71 -5.04 -21.96
N ARG A 120 -30.85 -4.24 -22.59
CA ARG A 120 -31.23 -3.09 -23.42
C ARG A 120 -30.36 -2.97 -24.66
N GLU A 121 -30.91 -2.46 -25.75
CA GLU A 121 -30.11 -1.94 -26.85
C GLU A 121 -29.33 -0.70 -26.38
N TYR A 122 -28.07 -0.66 -26.73
CA TYR A 122 -27.21 0.47 -26.48
C TYR A 122 -26.64 1.03 -27.77
N ALA A 123 -26.86 2.33 -27.98
CA ALA A 123 -26.21 3.10 -29.02
C ALA A 123 -25.38 4.19 -28.35
N GLY A 124 -24.08 4.18 -28.55
CA GLY A 124 -23.19 5.15 -27.92
C GLY A 124 -21.75 5.08 -28.43
N TRP A 125 -20.90 5.93 -27.88
CA TRP A 125 -19.51 6.02 -28.23
C TRP A 125 -18.67 5.20 -27.25
N TYR A 126 -17.77 4.37 -27.76
CA TYR A 126 -16.93 3.50 -26.95
C TYR A 126 -15.45 3.80 -27.14
N CYS A 127 -14.75 4.04 -26.04
CA CYS A 127 -13.31 4.14 -26.02
C CYS A 127 -12.69 2.78 -25.73
N THR A 128 -12.12 2.14 -26.75
CA THR A 128 -11.43 0.84 -26.57
C THR A 128 -10.22 0.93 -25.63
N PRO A 129 -9.37 2.00 -25.65
CA PRO A 129 -8.26 2.12 -24.71
C PRO A 129 -8.65 2.29 -23.25
N ASP A 130 -9.80 2.89 -22.93
CA ASP A 130 -10.28 3.08 -21.57
C ASP A 130 -11.37 2.08 -21.18
N GLU A 131 -11.78 1.24 -22.16
CA GLU A 131 -12.87 0.25 -22.03
C GLU A 131 -14.15 0.87 -21.46
N ARG A 132 -14.50 2.09 -21.91
CA ARG A 132 -15.57 2.91 -21.35
C ARG A 132 -16.50 3.45 -22.42
N PHE A 133 -17.80 3.49 -22.08
CA PHE A 133 -18.82 4.14 -22.90
C PHE A 133 -18.95 5.61 -22.57
N TRP A 134 -19.24 6.40 -23.62
CA TRP A 134 -19.48 7.83 -23.56
C TRP A 134 -20.77 8.20 -24.29
N THR A 135 -21.48 9.21 -23.81
CA THR A 135 -22.51 9.86 -24.60
C THR A 135 -21.86 10.88 -25.54
N GLU A 136 -22.52 11.25 -26.61
CA GLU A 136 -22.00 12.25 -27.56
C GLU A 136 -21.64 13.59 -26.89
N LYS A 137 -22.38 13.94 -25.81
CA LYS A 137 -22.16 15.17 -25.05
C LYS A 137 -20.88 15.13 -24.19
N ASP A 138 -20.41 13.95 -23.87
CA ASP A 138 -19.22 13.76 -23.04
C ASP A 138 -17.93 13.82 -23.85
N LEU A 139 -18.01 13.73 -25.20
CA LEU A 139 -16.85 13.72 -26.06
C LEU A 139 -16.21 15.12 -26.15
N VAL A 140 -14.89 15.16 -26.15
CA VAL A 140 -14.11 16.37 -26.39
C VAL A 140 -13.56 16.32 -27.80
N GLU A 141 -14.05 17.22 -28.68
CA GLU A 141 -13.69 17.23 -30.11
C GLU A 141 -13.87 15.86 -30.81
N GLY A 142 -14.90 15.11 -30.44
CA GLY A 142 -15.17 13.77 -30.96
C GLY A 142 -14.31 12.63 -30.41
N ASN A 143 -13.47 12.92 -29.41
CA ASN A 143 -12.57 11.97 -28.77
C ASN A 143 -12.97 11.68 -27.33
N CYS A 144 -12.39 10.61 -26.78
CA CYS A 144 -12.54 10.24 -25.37
C CYS A 144 -12.01 11.36 -24.45
N PRO A 145 -12.80 11.85 -23.47
CA PRO A 145 -12.37 12.91 -22.58
C PRO A 145 -11.24 12.49 -21.62
N ASP A 146 -11.12 11.18 -21.33
CA ASP A 146 -10.12 10.66 -20.40
C ASP A 146 -8.74 10.48 -21.05
N CYS A 147 -8.68 9.95 -22.28
CA CYS A 147 -7.39 9.64 -22.93
C CYS A 147 -7.13 10.42 -24.22
N GLY A 148 -8.08 11.22 -24.70
CA GLY A 148 -7.95 12.02 -25.92
C GLY A 148 -7.92 11.23 -27.24
N ARG A 149 -8.18 9.90 -27.21
CA ARG A 149 -8.15 9.03 -28.40
C ARG A 149 -9.51 8.95 -29.08
N PRO A 150 -9.56 8.61 -30.40
CA PRO A 150 -10.82 8.37 -31.11
C PRO A 150 -11.67 7.32 -30.42
N VAL A 151 -13.00 7.48 -30.55
CA VAL A 151 -14.01 6.56 -30.03
C VAL A 151 -14.80 5.95 -31.19
N ASP A 152 -15.27 4.71 -31.01
CA ASP A 152 -16.08 3.98 -31.99
C ASP A 152 -17.57 4.11 -31.67
N GLN A 153 -18.40 4.35 -32.67
CA GLN A 153 -19.85 4.31 -32.49
C GLN A 153 -20.32 2.85 -32.49
N ILE A 154 -21.06 2.46 -31.47
CA ILE A 154 -21.47 1.07 -31.23
C ILE A 154 -23.00 1.00 -31.12
N HIS A 155 -23.58 0.01 -31.80
CA HIS A 155 -24.95 -0.43 -31.63
C HIS A 155 -24.95 -1.90 -31.27
N GLU A 156 -25.27 -2.21 -30.02
CA GLU A 156 -25.32 -3.60 -29.55
C GLU A 156 -26.27 -3.77 -28.36
N GLU A 157 -26.81 -4.96 -28.18
CA GLU A 157 -27.52 -5.31 -26.95
C GLU A 157 -26.53 -5.58 -25.85
N ASN A 158 -26.80 -5.07 -24.63
CA ASN A 158 -26.00 -5.33 -23.44
C ASN A 158 -26.88 -5.42 -22.20
N TYR A 159 -26.32 -5.95 -21.12
CA TYR A 159 -26.93 -5.98 -19.82
C TYR A 159 -26.44 -4.79 -18.97
N PHE A 160 -27.39 -4.16 -18.27
CA PHE A 160 -27.15 -2.97 -17.45
C PHE A 160 -27.57 -3.21 -16.01
N PHE A 161 -26.66 -2.93 -15.09
CA PHE A 161 -26.98 -2.83 -13.68
C PHE A 161 -27.66 -1.48 -13.41
N LEU A 162 -28.83 -1.49 -12.74
CA LEU A 162 -29.66 -0.31 -12.49
C LEU A 162 -29.06 0.58 -11.39
N MET A 163 -27.85 1.03 -11.60
CA MET A 163 -27.03 1.79 -10.66
C MET A 163 -27.68 3.12 -10.26
N SER A 164 -28.42 3.74 -11.18
CA SER A 164 -29.13 5.02 -10.98
C SER A 164 -30.09 5.01 -9.79
N LYS A 165 -30.70 3.86 -9.47
CA LYS A 165 -31.60 3.69 -8.31
C LYS A 165 -30.92 4.02 -6.97
N TYR A 166 -29.60 3.91 -6.88
CA TYR A 166 -28.84 3.97 -5.63
C TYR A 166 -28.20 5.33 -5.35
N GLN A 167 -28.24 6.29 -6.31
CA GLN A 167 -27.56 7.59 -6.20
C GLN A 167 -27.91 8.34 -4.92
N LYS A 168 -29.18 8.52 -4.62
CA LYS A 168 -29.64 9.29 -3.44
C LYS A 168 -29.17 8.63 -2.13
N ARG A 169 -29.23 7.29 -2.07
CA ARG A 169 -28.79 6.52 -0.89
C ARG A 169 -27.28 6.62 -0.69
N LEU A 170 -26.51 6.57 -1.79
CA LEU A 170 -25.07 6.69 -1.74
C LEU A 170 -24.62 8.09 -1.29
N VAL A 171 -25.22 9.15 -1.85
CA VAL A 171 -24.95 10.54 -1.42
C VAL A 171 -25.16 10.69 0.09
N LYS A 172 -26.35 10.27 0.56
CA LYS A 172 -26.67 10.32 2.00
C LYS A 172 -25.63 9.57 2.85
N TYR A 173 -25.25 8.35 2.43
CA TYR A 173 -24.26 7.55 3.14
C TYR A 173 -22.89 8.24 3.24
N ILE A 174 -22.39 8.83 2.14
CA ILE A 174 -21.11 9.55 2.11
C ILE A 174 -21.15 10.78 3.03
N GLU A 175 -22.29 11.49 3.08
CA GLU A 175 -22.47 12.66 3.95
C GLU A 175 -22.50 12.27 5.43
N GLU A 176 -23.18 11.18 5.78
CA GLU A 176 -23.33 10.69 7.15
C GLU A 176 -22.09 9.94 7.67
N THR A 177 -21.15 9.55 6.75
CA THR A 177 -19.94 8.78 7.09
C THR A 177 -18.69 9.54 6.64
N PRO A 178 -18.21 10.53 7.41
CA PRO A 178 -17.10 11.41 6.99
C PRO A 178 -15.81 10.67 6.63
N SER A 179 -15.54 9.53 7.27
CA SER A 179 -14.34 8.70 7.04
C SER A 179 -14.48 7.70 5.88
N TYR A 180 -15.63 7.66 5.20
CA TYR A 180 -15.87 6.66 4.15
C TYR A 180 -14.95 6.85 2.94
N ILE A 181 -14.77 8.09 2.49
CA ILE A 181 -13.85 8.45 1.40
C ILE A 181 -12.81 9.43 1.93
N LEU A 182 -11.53 9.09 1.75
CA LEU A 182 -10.39 9.91 2.16
C LEU A 182 -9.38 10.08 0.99
N PRO A 183 -8.62 11.18 1.00
CA PRO A 183 -8.76 12.37 1.83
C PRO A 183 -10.04 13.16 1.52
N GLU A 184 -10.33 14.18 2.33
CA GLU A 184 -11.58 14.97 2.20
C GLU A 184 -11.77 15.59 0.80
N THR A 185 -10.69 16.00 0.15
CA THR A 185 -10.72 16.49 -1.23
C THR A 185 -11.35 15.47 -2.18
N ARG A 186 -11.05 14.18 -2.02
CA ARG A 186 -11.60 13.11 -2.85
C ARG A 186 -13.08 12.83 -2.54
N LYS A 187 -13.45 12.91 -1.26
CA LYS A 187 -14.88 12.87 -0.88
C LYS A 187 -15.67 13.97 -1.57
N ASN A 188 -15.13 15.19 -1.57
CA ASN A 188 -15.78 16.34 -2.19
C ASN A 188 -15.88 16.22 -3.71
N GLU A 189 -14.89 15.62 -4.39
CA GLU A 189 -14.95 15.30 -5.82
C GLU A 189 -16.11 14.32 -6.12
N VAL A 190 -16.21 13.23 -5.36
CA VAL A 190 -17.29 12.24 -5.54
C VAL A 190 -18.67 12.84 -5.25
N LEU A 191 -18.82 13.61 -4.17
CA LEU A 191 -20.07 14.28 -3.85
C LEU A 191 -20.44 15.31 -4.92
N GLY A 192 -19.46 16.08 -5.41
CA GLY A 192 -19.65 17.04 -6.51
C GLY A 192 -20.14 16.33 -7.78
N PHE A 193 -19.50 15.22 -8.16
CA PHE A 193 -19.93 14.41 -9.29
C PHE A 193 -21.37 13.90 -9.11
N LEU A 194 -21.70 13.29 -7.98
CA LEU A 194 -23.02 12.72 -7.72
C LEU A 194 -24.13 13.75 -7.58
N ARG A 195 -23.85 14.97 -7.15
CA ARG A 195 -24.84 16.05 -7.00
C ARG A 195 -25.13 16.79 -8.31
N ASN A 196 -24.10 16.92 -9.15
CA ASN A 196 -24.20 17.69 -10.38
C ASN A 196 -24.60 16.86 -11.60
N ASN A 197 -24.57 15.53 -11.49
CA ASN A 197 -24.89 14.62 -12.59
C ASN A 197 -25.96 13.62 -12.17
N VAL A 198 -26.83 13.25 -13.11
CA VAL A 198 -27.73 12.11 -12.97
C VAL A 198 -26.91 10.85 -13.24
N LEU A 199 -26.82 9.98 -12.24
CA LEU A 199 -26.10 8.73 -12.38
C LEU A 199 -26.79 7.82 -13.39
N GLY A 200 -26.08 7.44 -14.44
CA GLY A 200 -26.54 6.45 -15.42
C GLY A 200 -26.43 5.02 -14.89
N ASP A 201 -27.10 4.09 -15.58
CA ASP A 201 -26.95 2.67 -15.30
C ASP A 201 -25.64 2.14 -15.88
N LEU A 202 -25.03 1.17 -15.20
CA LEU A 202 -23.74 0.63 -15.57
C LEU A 202 -23.90 -0.55 -16.55
N CYS A 203 -23.34 -0.43 -17.76
CA CYS A 203 -23.22 -1.56 -18.67
C CYS A 203 -22.26 -2.61 -18.09
N ILE A 204 -22.76 -3.82 -17.83
CA ILE A 204 -22.03 -4.90 -17.14
C ILE A 204 -21.70 -6.09 -18.04
N SER A 205 -21.92 -6.01 -19.34
CA SER A 205 -21.66 -7.12 -20.26
C SER A 205 -20.97 -6.70 -21.55
N ARG A 206 -20.44 -7.69 -22.25
CA ARG A 206 -19.98 -7.60 -23.64
C ARG A 206 -20.42 -8.86 -24.39
N PRO A 207 -20.88 -8.76 -25.65
CA PRO A 207 -21.12 -9.94 -26.48
C PRO A 207 -19.81 -10.73 -26.68
N LYS A 208 -19.86 -12.06 -26.61
CA LYS A 208 -18.68 -12.93 -26.85
C LYS A 208 -18.09 -12.76 -28.25
N SER A 209 -18.87 -12.32 -29.22
CA SER A 209 -18.37 -12.00 -30.56
C SER A 209 -17.38 -10.83 -30.59
N ARG A 210 -17.45 -9.97 -29.57
CA ARG A 210 -16.55 -8.81 -29.42
C ARG A 210 -15.44 -9.03 -28.41
N LEU A 211 -15.74 -9.73 -27.32
CA LEU A 211 -14.79 -10.04 -26.24
C LEU A 211 -14.99 -11.47 -25.79
N SER A 212 -14.05 -12.34 -26.12
CA SER A 212 -14.14 -13.76 -25.75
C SER A 212 -13.53 -14.04 -24.37
N TRP A 213 -12.61 -13.18 -23.90
CA TRP A 213 -11.85 -13.33 -22.68
C TRP A 213 -12.49 -12.58 -21.51
N GLY A 214 -13.40 -13.26 -20.79
CA GLY A 214 -14.15 -12.74 -19.65
C GLY A 214 -14.98 -13.84 -19.00
N ILE A 215 -15.61 -13.55 -17.86
CA ILE A 215 -16.49 -14.47 -17.14
C ILE A 215 -17.86 -14.53 -17.85
N PRO A 216 -18.35 -15.70 -18.29
CA PRO A 216 -19.67 -15.81 -18.88
C PRO A 216 -20.79 -15.40 -17.91
N LEU A 217 -21.80 -14.68 -18.41
CA LEU A 217 -22.99 -14.38 -17.61
C LEU A 217 -23.76 -15.68 -17.30
N PRO A 218 -24.20 -15.90 -16.05
CA PRO A 218 -24.87 -17.15 -15.68
C PRO A 218 -26.26 -17.30 -16.30
N PHE A 219 -26.90 -16.20 -16.71
CA PHE A 219 -28.25 -16.15 -17.30
C PHE A 219 -28.23 -15.93 -18.81
N ASP A 220 -27.09 -15.67 -19.46
CA ASP A 220 -26.92 -15.61 -20.93
C ASP A 220 -25.48 -15.88 -21.32
N GLU A 221 -25.20 -17.11 -21.76
CA GLU A 221 -23.83 -17.57 -22.12
C GLU A 221 -23.25 -16.88 -23.37
N ASN A 222 -24.04 -16.14 -24.14
CA ASN A 222 -23.55 -15.38 -25.30
C ASN A 222 -22.82 -14.09 -24.91
N PHE A 223 -22.83 -13.75 -23.64
CA PHE A 223 -22.20 -12.57 -23.10
C PHE A 223 -21.16 -12.94 -22.02
N VAL A 224 -20.16 -12.10 -21.90
CA VAL A 224 -19.21 -12.10 -20.75
C VAL A 224 -19.43 -10.85 -19.91
N THR A 225 -19.10 -10.95 -18.63
CA THR A 225 -19.19 -9.80 -17.73
C THR A 225 -18.17 -8.73 -18.09
N TYR A 226 -18.56 -7.47 -17.89
CA TYR A 226 -17.66 -6.33 -18.03
C TYR A 226 -16.60 -6.33 -16.92
N VAL A 227 -15.38 -6.02 -17.32
CA VAL A 227 -14.19 -6.13 -16.46
C VAL A 227 -14.33 -5.46 -15.10
N TRP A 228 -14.97 -4.29 -15.01
CA TRP A 228 -15.12 -3.61 -13.72
C TRP A 228 -16.07 -4.32 -12.74
N PHE A 229 -17.09 -5.01 -13.22
CA PHE A 229 -17.92 -5.82 -12.33
C PHE A 229 -17.13 -7.00 -11.79
N ASP A 230 -16.42 -7.71 -12.65
CA ASP A 230 -15.51 -8.79 -12.32
C ASP A 230 -14.45 -8.34 -11.32
N ALA A 231 -13.69 -7.31 -11.70
CA ALA A 231 -12.59 -6.80 -10.89
C ALA A 231 -13.02 -6.37 -9.48
N LEU A 232 -14.13 -5.65 -9.32
CA LEU A 232 -14.57 -5.13 -8.01
C LEU A 232 -15.00 -6.23 -7.04
N VAL A 233 -15.52 -7.34 -7.54
CA VAL A 233 -15.94 -8.48 -6.71
C VAL A 233 -14.75 -9.17 -6.03
N ASN A 234 -13.50 -8.96 -6.50
CA ASN A 234 -12.32 -9.59 -5.92
C ASN A 234 -12.19 -9.36 -4.41
N TYR A 235 -12.49 -8.16 -3.94
CA TYR A 235 -12.39 -7.76 -2.52
C TYR A 235 -13.27 -8.59 -1.60
N TYR A 236 -14.43 -8.97 -2.11
CA TYR A 236 -15.38 -9.80 -1.38
C TYR A 236 -15.10 -11.30 -1.57
N SER A 237 -14.88 -11.74 -2.81
CA SER A 237 -14.65 -13.16 -3.12
C SER A 237 -13.42 -13.72 -2.40
N ALA A 238 -12.32 -12.94 -2.31
CA ALA A 238 -11.11 -13.35 -1.60
C ALA A 238 -11.37 -13.75 -0.14
N THR A 239 -12.35 -13.14 0.50
CA THR A 239 -12.68 -13.44 1.91
C THR A 239 -13.27 -14.84 2.11
N SER A 240 -13.73 -15.48 1.04
CA SER A 240 -14.35 -16.80 1.09
C SER A 240 -13.34 -17.95 1.00
N TYR A 241 -12.19 -17.77 0.32
CA TYR A 241 -11.26 -18.86 0.04
C TYR A 241 -9.77 -18.54 0.26
N LEU A 242 -9.41 -17.24 0.34
CA LEU A 242 -8.02 -16.82 0.54
C LEU A 242 -7.75 -16.25 1.94
N ALA A 243 -8.79 -15.84 2.66
CA ALA A 243 -8.62 -15.27 3.98
C ALA A 243 -8.16 -16.31 5.00
N PRO A 244 -7.33 -15.93 6.00
CA PRO A 244 -6.91 -16.82 7.06
C PRO A 244 -8.09 -17.46 7.77
N GLN A 245 -8.11 -18.81 7.80
CA GLN A 245 -9.16 -19.57 8.48
C GLN A 245 -8.95 -19.55 10.00
N GLN A 246 -10.04 -19.59 10.75
CA GLN A 246 -9.96 -19.75 12.19
C GLN A 246 -9.43 -21.13 12.56
N SER A 247 -8.55 -21.20 13.54
CA SER A 247 -8.03 -22.44 14.11
C SER A 247 -9.05 -23.22 14.99
N ASP A 248 -10.30 -22.78 15.06
CA ASP A 248 -11.35 -23.49 15.79
C ASP A 248 -11.92 -24.62 14.96
N SER A 249 -11.49 -25.83 15.30
CA SER A 249 -11.74 -27.13 14.69
C SER A 249 -13.18 -27.68 14.84
N SER A 250 -14.19 -26.84 14.99
CA SER A 250 -15.57 -27.33 15.20
C SER A 250 -16.58 -27.05 14.08
N GLN A 251 -16.17 -26.47 12.95
CA GLN A 251 -17.02 -26.31 11.77
C GLN A 251 -16.27 -26.60 10.46
N GLN A 252 -15.66 -27.76 10.36
CA GLN A 252 -15.38 -28.38 9.06
C GLN A 252 -16.66 -29.09 8.58
N SER A 253 -17.59 -28.36 8.00
CA SER A 253 -18.53 -28.98 7.08
C SER A 253 -17.80 -29.17 5.76
N ALA A 254 -17.46 -30.41 5.50
CA ALA A 254 -16.88 -30.91 4.28
C ALA A 254 -17.63 -30.36 3.05
N VAL A 255 -16.92 -29.68 2.15
CA VAL A 255 -17.38 -29.52 0.76
C VAL A 255 -17.18 -30.89 0.12
N SER A 256 -18.19 -31.74 0.21
CA SER A 256 -18.25 -32.97 -0.56
C SER A 256 -18.46 -32.62 -2.03
N SER A 257 -17.62 -33.22 -2.87
CA SER A 257 -17.79 -33.26 -4.31
C SER A 257 -19.07 -34.04 -4.66
N GLN A 258 -20.18 -33.33 -4.83
CA GLN A 258 -21.36 -33.79 -5.54
C GLN A 258 -22.01 -32.60 -6.23
N GLU A 259 -22.49 -32.85 -7.46
CA GLU A 259 -23.27 -31.96 -8.29
C GLU A 259 -24.47 -31.39 -7.51
N GLU A 260 -24.28 -30.22 -6.86
CA GLU A 260 -25.38 -29.51 -6.23
C GLU A 260 -25.85 -28.39 -7.15
N THR A 261 -27.09 -28.48 -7.56
CA THR A 261 -27.93 -27.45 -8.13
C THR A 261 -27.69 -26.11 -7.45
N PHE A 262 -27.47 -25.10 -8.26
CA PHE A 262 -27.10 -23.73 -7.94
C PHE A 262 -28.11 -23.03 -7.02
N ASN A 263 -28.13 -23.36 -5.74
CA ASN A 263 -28.82 -22.60 -4.69
C ASN A 263 -27.81 -21.79 -3.89
N PHE A 264 -27.40 -20.67 -4.49
CA PHE A 264 -26.49 -19.72 -3.88
C PHE A 264 -27.26 -18.88 -2.85
N GLN A 265 -27.30 -19.31 -1.59
CA GLN A 265 -28.03 -18.59 -0.54
C GLN A 265 -27.18 -17.51 0.12
N LEU A 266 -27.73 -16.28 0.25
CA LEU A 266 -27.10 -15.13 0.94
C LEU A 266 -26.64 -15.46 2.37
N SER A 267 -27.25 -16.46 3.01
CA SER A 267 -26.86 -16.92 4.35
C SER A 267 -25.42 -17.43 4.44
N THR A 268 -24.87 -17.97 3.32
CA THR A 268 -23.47 -18.40 3.22
C THR A 268 -22.51 -17.20 3.14
N PHE A 269 -22.95 -16.07 2.60
CA PHE A 269 -22.13 -14.86 2.43
C PHE A 269 -21.99 -14.04 3.71
N ASN A 270 -23.01 -13.99 4.56
CA ASN A 270 -22.95 -13.26 5.82
C ASN A 270 -21.99 -13.89 6.86
N SER A 271 -21.46 -15.08 6.58
CA SER A 271 -20.53 -15.78 7.46
C SER A 271 -19.05 -15.40 7.23
N TYR A 272 -18.73 -14.59 6.23
CA TYR A 272 -17.34 -14.20 5.96
C TYR A 272 -16.84 -13.19 6.99
N SER A 273 -16.13 -13.70 7.95
CA SER A 273 -15.70 -12.97 9.13
C SER A 273 -14.68 -11.84 8.86
N TRP A 274 -14.16 -11.73 7.60
CA TRP A 274 -13.22 -10.69 7.19
C TRP A 274 -13.87 -9.50 6.48
N TRP A 275 -15.06 -9.66 5.91
CA TRP A 275 -15.79 -8.54 5.30
C TRP A 275 -16.57 -7.75 6.36
N PRO A 276 -16.66 -6.41 6.28
CA PRO A 276 -16.11 -5.50 5.28
C PRO A 276 -14.64 -5.15 5.50
N ALA A 277 -13.95 -4.75 4.42
CA ALA A 277 -12.58 -4.25 4.48
C ALA A 277 -12.47 -2.97 5.32
N ASP A 278 -11.38 -2.83 6.07
CA ASP A 278 -11.06 -1.60 6.80
C ASP A 278 -10.60 -0.49 5.86
N HIS A 279 -9.77 -0.83 4.86
CA HIS A 279 -9.33 0.11 3.84
C HIS A 279 -9.28 -0.54 2.45
N HIS A 280 -9.87 0.15 1.47
CA HIS A 280 -9.53 0.00 0.05
C HIS A 280 -8.59 1.14 -0.32
N LEU A 281 -7.31 0.83 -0.62
CA LEU A 281 -6.35 1.81 -1.12
C LEU A 281 -6.40 1.82 -2.64
N VAL A 282 -6.66 2.98 -3.24
CA VAL A 282 -6.84 3.10 -4.69
C VAL A 282 -6.12 4.34 -5.24
N GLY A 283 -5.75 4.30 -6.51
CA GLY A 283 -5.35 5.52 -7.22
C GLY A 283 -6.56 6.43 -7.46
N LYS A 284 -6.36 7.74 -7.51
CA LYS A 284 -7.44 8.71 -7.74
C LYS A 284 -8.17 8.51 -9.07
N ASP A 285 -7.53 7.90 -10.06
CA ASP A 285 -8.07 7.59 -11.39
C ASP A 285 -9.19 6.54 -11.37
N ILE A 286 -9.19 5.65 -10.37
CA ILE A 286 -10.22 4.62 -10.20
C ILE A 286 -11.13 4.89 -8.99
N LEU A 287 -11.10 6.11 -8.45
CA LEU A 287 -11.94 6.49 -7.31
C LEU A 287 -13.42 6.34 -7.60
N THR A 288 -13.91 6.85 -8.75
CA THR A 288 -15.32 6.74 -9.13
C THR A 288 -15.77 5.29 -9.21
N THR A 289 -14.93 4.41 -9.76
CA THR A 289 -15.23 2.98 -9.88
C THR A 289 -15.43 2.34 -8.49
N HIS A 290 -14.62 2.70 -7.50
CA HIS A 290 -14.73 2.15 -6.14
C HIS A 290 -15.81 2.86 -5.31
N ALA A 291 -15.85 4.19 -5.34
CA ALA A 291 -16.76 4.96 -4.51
C ALA A 291 -18.20 4.94 -5.05
N VAL A 292 -18.42 4.74 -6.36
CA VAL A 292 -19.75 4.74 -6.96
C VAL A 292 -20.15 3.34 -7.40
N TYR A 293 -19.42 2.70 -8.32
CA TYR A 293 -19.84 1.40 -8.87
C TYR A 293 -19.84 0.32 -7.78
N TRP A 294 -18.73 0.12 -7.11
CA TRP A 294 -18.61 -0.88 -6.03
C TRP A 294 -19.61 -0.65 -4.91
N SER A 295 -19.74 0.60 -4.44
CA SER A 295 -20.66 0.96 -3.37
C SER A 295 -22.13 0.68 -3.73
N THR A 296 -22.55 0.98 -4.96
CA THR A 296 -23.91 0.73 -5.44
C THR A 296 -24.17 -0.76 -5.64
N MET A 297 -23.20 -1.52 -6.17
CA MET A 297 -23.28 -2.98 -6.28
C MET A 297 -23.47 -3.65 -4.93
N LEU A 298 -22.64 -3.30 -3.94
CA LEU A 298 -22.77 -3.81 -2.57
C LEU A 298 -24.12 -3.46 -1.95
N THR A 299 -24.59 -2.23 -2.18
CA THR A 299 -25.89 -1.77 -1.69
C THR A 299 -27.05 -2.58 -2.30
N ALA A 300 -27.02 -2.87 -3.61
CA ALA A 300 -28.01 -3.70 -4.30
C ALA A 300 -27.99 -5.15 -3.80
N LEU A 301 -26.83 -5.66 -3.46
CA LEU A 301 -26.62 -6.99 -2.90
C LEU A 301 -26.98 -7.07 -1.39
N ASN A 302 -27.30 -5.95 -0.73
CA ASN A 302 -27.47 -5.84 0.73
C ASN A 302 -26.21 -6.27 1.51
N LEU A 303 -25.02 -6.05 0.95
CA LEU A 303 -23.76 -6.27 1.61
C LEU A 303 -23.25 -4.99 2.28
N PRO A 304 -22.54 -5.08 3.42
CA PRO A 304 -21.91 -3.91 4.04
C PRO A 304 -20.92 -3.24 3.09
N LEU A 305 -20.85 -1.91 3.13
CA LEU A 305 -19.82 -1.16 2.44
C LEU A 305 -18.47 -1.29 3.16
N PRO A 306 -17.32 -1.14 2.46
CA PRO A 306 -16.02 -1.04 3.11
C PRO A 306 -16.02 0.15 4.10
N LYS A 307 -15.22 0.05 5.17
CA LYS A 307 -15.19 1.12 6.19
C LYS A 307 -14.54 2.39 5.64
N ASN A 308 -13.60 2.24 4.71
CA ASN A 308 -12.89 3.36 4.11
C ASN A 308 -12.41 3.04 2.69
N ILE A 309 -12.50 4.04 1.79
CA ILE A 309 -11.85 4.08 0.48
C ILE A 309 -10.88 5.26 0.52
N PHE A 310 -9.58 4.97 0.46
CA PHE A 310 -8.55 6.00 0.41
C PHE A 310 -7.99 6.12 -1.00
N ALA A 311 -8.15 7.30 -1.61
CA ALA A 311 -7.65 7.57 -2.96
C ALA A 311 -6.39 8.44 -2.91
N HIS A 312 -5.25 7.83 -3.27
CA HIS A 312 -3.98 8.53 -3.34
C HIS A 312 -3.74 9.20 -4.69
N GLY A 313 -2.81 10.18 -4.70
CA GLY A 313 -2.36 10.87 -5.91
C GLY A 313 -1.41 10.03 -6.77
N TRP A 314 -0.96 10.62 -7.88
CA TRP A 314 -0.01 9.99 -8.80
C TRP A 314 1.42 10.42 -8.50
N TRP A 315 2.35 9.56 -8.89
CA TRP A 315 3.73 9.97 -9.15
C TRP A 315 3.87 10.37 -10.61
N THR A 316 4.37 11.57 -10.85
CA THR A 316 4.69 12.14 -12.16
C THR A 316 6.20 12.16 -12.37
N VAL A 317 6.66 12.44 -13.58
CA VAL A 317 8.06 12.72 -13.89
C VAL A 317 8.10 13.99 -14.73
N HIS A 318 8.80 15.01 -14.25
CA HIS A 318 8.80 16.36 -14.83
C HIS A 318 7.38 16.93 -15.00
N GLY A 319 6.52 16.73 -13.99
CA GLY A 319 5.13 17.18 -13.98
C GLY A 319 4.20 16.44 -14.96
N LYS A 320 4.67 15.39 -15.64
CA LYS A 320 3.87 14.60 -16.60
C LYS A 320 3.53 13.23 -16.04
N LYS A 321 2.31 12.77 -16.30
CA LYS A 321 1.89 11.39 -15.99
C LYS A 321 2.86 10.41 -16.64
N MET A 322 3.27 9.38 -15.88
CA MET A 322 4.12 8.32 -16.42
C MET A 322 3.37 7.53 -17.49
N SER A 323 4.00 7.34 -18.63
CA SER A 323 3.50 6.47 -19.69
C SER A 323 4.63 5.89 -20.52
N LYS A 324 4.40 4.70 -21.09
CA LYS A 324 5.38 4.08 -22.02
C LYS A 324 5.64 4.92 -23.25
N SER A 325 4.58 5.53 -23.81
CA SER A 325 4.69 6.36 -24.99
C SER A 325 5.58 7.60 -24.79
N LEU A 326 5.71 8.07 -23.55
CA LEU A 326 6.59 9.18 -23.18
C LEU A 326 7.99 8.71 -22.74
N GLY A 327 8.20 7.40 -22.55
CA GLY A 327 9.48 6.86 -22.08
C GLY A 327 9.91 7.33 -20.69
N ASN A 328 8.97 7.85 -19.87
CA ASN A 328 9.23 8.45 -18.57
C ASN A 328 8.83 7.55 -17.40
N MET A 329 8.67 6.25 -17.64
CA MET A 329 8.33 5.30 -16.58
C MET A 329 9.51 5.05 -15.65
N VAL A 330 9.26 5.10 -14.34
CA VAL A 330 10.24 4.71 -13.31
C VAL A 330 10.06 3.23 -13.00
N ASP A 331 11.10 2.44 -13.29
CA ASP A 331 11.14 1.02 -12.95
C ASP A 331 11.52 0.84 -11.48
N PRO A 332 10.62 0.31 -10.62
CA PRO A 332 10.91 0.08 -9.22
C PRO A 332 12.01 -0.97 -9.01
N ASN A 333 12.19 -1.94 -9.91
CA ASN A 333 13.26 -2.94 -9.81
C ASN A 333 14.63 -2.28 -9.94
N ALA A 334 14.79 -1.40 -10.91
CA ALA A 334 16.04 -0.65 -11.11
C ALA A 334 16.35 0.26 -9.91
N MET A 335 15.32 0.88 -9.30
CA MET A 335 15.49 1.71 -8.12
C MET A 335 15.90 0.87 -6.89
N VAL A 336 15.29 -0.28 -6.69
CA VAL A 336 15.65 -1.20 -5.59
C VAL A 336 17.06 -1.74 -5.76
N GLU A 337 17.46 -2.14 -6.96
CA GLU A 337 18.80 -2.64 -7.24
C GLU A 337 19.88 -1.58 -6.96
N LYS A 338 19.61 -0.33 -7.31
CA LYS A 338 20.57 0.77 -7.18
C LYS A 338 20.65 1.36 -5.79
N TYR A 339 19.53 1.45 -5.08
CA TYR A 339 19.41 2.22 -3.83
C TYR A 339 18.96 1.41 -2.62
N GLY A 340 18.51 0.19 -2.82
CA GLY A 340 17.92 -0.66 -1.77
C GLY A 340 16.43 -0.40 -1.57
N VAL A 341 15.75 -1.43 -1.07
CA VAL A 341 14.28 -1.43 -0.93
C VAL A 341 13.81 -0.39 0.10
N ASP A 342 14.45 -0.34 1.26
CA ASP A 342 14.01 0.55 2.35
C ASP A 342 14.24 2.03 2.02
N ALA A 343 15.28 2.36 1.25
CA ALA A 343 15.51 3.72 0.78
C ALA A 343 14.40 4.18 -0.19
N LEU A 344 13.97 3.31 -1.09
CA LEU A 344 12.85 3.59 -1.99
C LEU A 344 11.54 3.73 -1.21
N ARG A 345 11.24 2.80 -0.27
CA ARG A 345 10.05 2.85 0.59
C ARG A 345 10.02 4.14 1.40
N TYR A 346 11.12 4.52 2.03
CA TYR A 346 11.25 5.78 2.77
C TYR A 346 10.96 7.00 1.89
N PHE A 347 11.62 7.09 0.75
CA PHE A 347 11.47 8.21 -0.19
C PHE A 347 10.01 8.41 -0.61
N LEU A 348 9.34 7.35 -1.04
CA LEU A 348 7.97 7.40 -1.55
C LEU A 348 6.97 7.95 -0.52
N PHE A 349 7.19 7.71 0.76
CA PHE A 349 6.25 8.14 1.81
C PHE A 349 6.73 9.34 2.63
N ARG A 350 8.01 9.74 2.46
CA ARG A 350 8.55 10.95 3.11
C ARG A 350 8.44 12.18 2.22
N GLU A 351 8.65 12.02 0.91
CA GLU A 351 8.78 13.15 -0.02
C GLU A 351 7.45 13.88 -0.23
N VAL A 352 6.35 13.16 -0.33
CA VAL A 352 5.03 13.71 -0.61
C VAL A 352 4.00 13.16 0.38
N PRO A 353 3.08 13.99 0.93
CA PRO A 353 1.95 13.49 1.71
C PRO A 353 1.10 12.51 0.91
N PHE A 354 0.83 11.33 1.49
CA PHE A 354 0.01 10.30 0.85
C PHE A 354 -1.41 10.85 0.62
N GLY A 355 -1.84 10.88 -0.65
CA GLY A 355 -3.10 11.53 -1.08
C GLY A 355 -2.88 12.66 -2.09
N LEU A 356 -1.70 13.27 -2.12
CA LEU A 356 -1.31 14.29 -3.08
C LEU A 356 -0.49 13.70 -4.24
N ASP A 357 -0.44 14.43 -5.35
CA ASP A 357 0.45 14.10 -6.46
C ASP A 357 1.90 14.45 -6.10
N GLY A 358 2.84 13.60 -6.50
CA GLY A 358 4.26 13.82 -6.32
C GLY A 358 5.02 13.80 -7.65
N ASP A 359 6.15 14.50 -7.72
CA ASP A 359 7.04 14.42 -8.88
C ASP A 359 8.30 13.63 -8.51
N PHE A 360 8.54 12.54 -9.22
CA PHE A 360 9.66 11.66 -8.93
C PHE A 360 10.96 12.27 -9.46
N SER A 361 11.91 12.42 -8.56
CA SER A 361 13.27 12.86 -8.88
C SER A 361 14.28 11.91 -8.27
N GLU A 362 15.11 11.29 -9.10
CA GLU A 362 16.20 10.45 -8.63
C GLU A 362 17.21 11.24 -7.79
N GLN A 363 17.42 12.53 -8.10
CA GLN A 363 18.28 13.39 -7.29
C GLN A 363 17.68 13.64 -5.90
N ALA A 364 16.35 13.82 -5.78
CA ALA A 364 15.69 13.94 -4.49
C ALA A 364 15.83 12.66 -3.65
N LEU A 365 15.70 11.48 -4.28
CA LEU A 365 15.96 10.20 -3.62
C LEU A 365 17.41 10.12 -3.09
N ILE A 366 18.41 10.48 -3.89
CA ILE A 366 19.81 10.49 -3.47
C ILE A 366 20.03 11.46 -2.30
N ASN A 367 19.41 12.64 -2.35
CA ASN A 367 19.50 13.61 -1.27
C ASN A 367 18.93 13.05 0.03
N ARG A 368 17.74 12.41 -0.01
CA ARG A 368 17.15 11.75 1.17
C ARG A 368 18.04 10.64 1.71
N ILE A 369 18.64 9.83 0.86
CA ILE A 369 19.56 8.77 1.29
C ILE A 369 20.76 9.39 2.01
N ASN A 370 21.37 10.43 1.44
CA ASN A 370 22.59 11.02 2.00
C ASN A 370 22.34 11.80 3.29
N THR A 371 21.25 12.58 3.34
CA THR A 371 20.94 13.44 4.51
C THR A 371 20.24 12.65 5.60
N ASP A 372 19.08 12.09 5.29
CA ASP A 372 18.22 11.52 6.31
C ASP A 372 18.71 10.12 6.73
N LEU A 373 18.97 9.25 5.75
CA LEU A 373 19.27 7.84 6.04
C LEU A 373 20.73 7.62 6.46
N ALA A 374 21.69 8.14 5.70
CA ALA A 374 23.11 7.92 6.01
C ALA A 374 23.62 8.84 7.11
N ASN A 375 23.32 10.15 7.02
CA ASN A 375 23.87 11.13 7.94
C ASN A 375 23.15 11.15 9.28
N ASP A 376 21.81 11.22 9.30
CA ASP A 376 21.08 11.35 10.55
C ASP A 376 20.92 9.98 11.24
N LEU A 377 20.26 9.02 10.61
CA LEU A 377 19.98 7.71 11.21
C LEU A 377 21.22 6.82 11.26
N GLY A 378 21.90 6.62 10.13
CA GLY A 378 23.04 5.71 10.04
C GLY A 378 24.22 6.11 10.93
N ASN A 379 24.52 7.43 10.96
CA ASN A 379 25.57 7.96 11.82
C ASN A 379 25.19 7.86 13.32
N LEU A 380 23.93 8.12 13.68
CA LEU A 380 23.46 7.98 15.07
C LEU A 380 23.66 6.54 15.57
N VAL A 381 23.22 5.55 14.83
CA VAL A 381 23.37 4.13 15.17
C VAL A 381 24.84 3.76 15.28
N SER A 382 25.66 4.14 14.30
CA SER A 382 27.11 3.84 14.30
C SER A 382 27.84 4.48 15.49
N ARG A 383 27.49 5.73 15.83
CA ARG A 383 28.07 6.43 17.00
C ARG A 383 27.70 5.75 18.31
N PHE A 384 26.43 5.36 18.47
CA PHE A 384 26.00 4.63 19.66
C PHE A 384 26.80 3.33 19.84
N ILE A 385 26.89 2.52 18.78
CA ILE A 385 27.61 1.24 18.83
C ILE A 385 29.09 1.44 19.15
N ALA A 386 29.77 2.40 18.50
CA ALA A 386 31.15 2.70 18.76
C ALA A 386 31.40 3.13 20.22
N MET A 387 30.50 3.90 20.82
CA MET A 387 30.55 4.27 22.23
C MET A 387 30.30 3.08 23.15
N ALA A 388 29.30 2.23 22.82
CA ALA A 388 29.00 1.02 23.59
C ALA A 388 30.19 0.04 23.61
N GLU A 389 30.82 -0.19 22.46
CA GLU A 389 32.03 -1.01 22.36
C GLU A 389 33.18 -0.42 23.14
N LYS A 390 33.44 0.87 22.95
CA LYS A 390 34.60 1.55 23.57
C LYS A 390 34.52 1.64 25.08
N TYR A 391 33.33 1.91 25.64
CA TYR A 391 33.20 2.22 27.07
C TYR A 391 32.70 1.03 27.90
N PHE A 392 32.03 0.06 27.26
CA PHE A 392 31.41 -1.08 27.94
C PHE A 392 31.74 -2.45 27.31
N GLY A 393 32.68 -2.50 26.34
CA GLY A 393 33.02 -3.74 25.66
C GLY A 393 31.85 -4.36 24.91
N GLY A 394 30.89 -3.53 24.52
CA GLY A 394 29.66 -3.94 23.83
C GLY A 394 28.54 -4.49 24.73
N ALA A 395 28.80 -4.73 26.01
CA ALA A 395 27.80 -5.25 26.95
C ALA A 395 27.32 -4.12 27.89
N ILE A 396 26.08 -3.72 27.78
CA ILE A 396 25.45 -2.72 28.65
C ILE A 396 24.40 -3.43 29.51
N ASP A 397 24.60 -3.48 30.82
CA ASP A 397 23.61 -4.03 31.77
C ASP A 397 22.49 -3.00 32.01
N ILE A 398 21.58 -2.91 31.05
CA ILE A 398 20.46 -1.96 31.09
C ILE A 398 19.41 -2.33 32.16
N ARG A 399 19.38 -3.56 32.65
CA ARG A 399 18.38 -4.03 33.63
C ARG A 399 18.54 -3.33 34.98
N ARG A 400 19.80 -2.96 35.33
CA ARG A 400 20.14 -2.30 36.59
C ARG A 400 20.06 -0.79 36.57
N ILE A 401 19.72 -0.19 35.43
CA ILE A 401 19.60 1.26 35.31
C ILE A 401 18.17 1.63 35.75
N ASP A 402 18.08 2.56 36.72
CA ASP A 402 16.79 3.10 37.14
C ASP A 402 16.23 4.00 36.05
N ALA A 403 15.10 3.61 35.48
CA ALA A 403 14.42 4.34 34.41
C ALA A 403 13.93 5.72 34.88
N SER A 404 13.63 5.90 36.17
CA SER A 404 13.18 7.20 36.72
C SER A 404 14.26 8.30 36.62
N SER A 405 15.52 7.92 36.42
CA SER A 405 16.65 8.86 36.21
C SER A 405 16.85 9.26 34.75
N SER A 406 16.00 8.78 33.81
CA SER A 406 16.19 8.89 32.37
C SER A 406 15.31 9.95 31.69
N GLY A 407 14.44 10.67 32.40
CA GLY A 407 13.31 11.46 31.87
C GLY A 407 13.61 12.53 30.82
N GLU A 408 14.84 13.12 30.80
CA GLU A 408 15.12 14.26 29.90
C GLU A 408 14.94 13.93 28.41
N LEU A 409 15.52 12.85 27.91
CA LEU A 409 15.38 12.50 26.47
C LEU A 409 13.99 11.98 26.17
N GLU A 410 13.39 11.26 27.10
CA GLU A 410 12.02 10.79 27.00
C GLU A 410 11.04 11.97 26.84
N GLU A 411 11.12 12.98 27.72
CA GLU A 411 10.27 14.18 27.64
C GLU A 411 10.43 14.92 26.31
N GLN A 412 11.68 15.05 25.81
CA GLN A 412 11.97 15.67 24.52
C GLN A 412 11.39 14.89 23.33
N CYS A 413 11.38 13.58 23.40
CA CYS A 413 10.86 12.71 22.37
C CYS A 413 9.34 12.46 22.50
N ALA A 414 8.74 12.71 23.66
CA ALA A 414 7.37 12.29 23.98
C ALA A 414 6.33 12.80 22.99
N TYR A 415 6.41 14.08 22.61
CA TYR A 415 5.46 14.65 21.63
C TYR A 415 5.56 13.99 20.25
N ALA A 416 6.77 13.81 19.75
CA ALA A 416 7.02 13.14 18.47
C ALA A 416 6.57 11.67 18.51
N TYR A 417 6.89 10.98 19.60
CA TYR A 417 6.50 9.59 19.80
C TYR A 417 4.98 9.40 19.89
N MET A 418 4.26 10.25 20.64
CA MET A 418 2.80 10.23 20.69
C MET A 418 2.18 10.43 19.29
N ASN A 419 2.74 11.35 18.49
CA ASN A 419 2.24 11.59 17.14
C ASN A 419 2.46 10.39 16.20
N VAL A 420 3.59 9.69 16.30
CA VAL A 420 3.84 8.45 15.51
C VAL A 420 2.76 7.40 15.80
N HIS A 421 2.29 7.30 17.05
CA HIS A 421 1.29 6.32 17.46
C HIS A 421 -0.14 6.88 17.48
N ARG A 422 -0.34 8.13 17.09
CA ARG A 422 -1.65 8.79 17.08
C ARG A 422 -2.60 8.09 16.13
N LYS A 423 -3.71 7.57 16.67
CA LYS A 423 -4.72 6.81 15.91
C LYS A 423 -5.22 7.56 14.67
N GLU A 424 -5.38 8.88 14.78
CA GLU A 424 -5.81 9.73 13.68
C GLU A 424 -4.83 9.70 12.50
N TYR A 425 -3.52 9.71 12.75
CA TYR A 425 -2.52 9.66 11.69
C TYR A 425 -2.59 8.34 10.92
N TRP A 426 -2.80 7.23 11.63
CA TRP A 426 -2.96 5.90 11.01
C TRP A 426 -4.28 5.75 10.27
N SER A 427 -5.39 6.30 10.79
CA SER A 427 -6.70 6.22 10.12
C SER A 427 -6.80 7.12 8.89
N HIS A 428 -6.05 8.22 8.84
CA HIS A 428 -5.99 9.16 7.71
C HIS A 428 -4.74 9.00 6.85
N LEU A 429 -3.92 8.00 7.12
CA LEU A 429 -2.71 7.64 6.37
C LEU A 429 -1.71 8.81 6.22
N HIS A 430 -1.49 9.56 7.31
CA HIS A 430 -0.54 10.68 7.35
C HIS A 430 0.93 10.20 7.45
N PHE A 431 1.34 9.34 6.53
CA PHE A 431 2.64 8.66 6.55
C PHE A 431 3.83 9.62 6.58
N SER A 432 3.80 10.69 5.79
CA SER A 432 4.89 11.68 5.77
C SER A 432 5.07 12.38 7.11
N LEU A 433 3.96 12.72 7.80
CA LEU A 433 4.01 13.30 9.15
C LEU A 433 4.53 12.31 10.20
N MET A 434 4.17 11.02 10.09
CA MET A 434 4.72 9.99 10.98
C MET A 434 6.23 9.87 10.80
N LEU A 435 6.72 9.81 9.55
CA LEU A 435 8.14 9.77 9.26
C LEU A 435 8.86 11.04 9.76
N GLU A 436 8.25 12.21 9.63
CA GLU A 436 8.78 13.45 10.19
C GLU A 436 8.93 13.39 11.71
N ASN A 437 7.93 12.88 12.42
CA ASN A 437 8.02 12.71 13.87
C ASN A 437 9.09 11.67 14.27
N ILE A 438 9.28 10.60 13.49
CA ILE A 438 10.38 9.65 13.73
C ILE A 438 11.73 10.36 13.56
N TRP A 439 11.89 11.23 12.55
CA TRP A 439 13.11 12.01 12.36
C TRP A 439 13.33 13.06 13.45
N ASN A 440 12.25 13.59 14.06
CA ASN A 440 12.37 14.43 15.25
C ASN A 440 12.97 13.66 16.43
N ILE A 441 12.57 12.40 16.66
CA ILE A 441 13.18 11.54 17.69
C ILE A 441 14.68 11.33 17.41
N ILE A 442 15.06 11.05 16.16
CA ILE A 442 16.44 10.90 15.73
C ILE A 442 17.24 12.18 15.97
N GLY A 443 16.68 13.34 15.60
CA GLY A 443 17.27 14.66 15.79
C GLY A 443 17.51 15.00 17.26
N GLU A 444 16.49 14.81 18.11
CA GLU A 444 16.63 15.03 19.56
C GLU A 444 17.65 14.08 20.19
N THR A 445 17.75 12.84 19.73
CA THR A 445 18.77 11.90 20.20
C THR A 445 20.18 12.34 19.81
N ASN A 446 20.38 12.85 18.59
CA ASN A 446 21.66 13.42 18.17
C ASN A 446 22.03 14.66 18.99
N ASN A 447 21.06 15.56 19.26
CA ASN A 447 21.23 16.73 20.10
C ASN A 447 21.57 16.34 21.55
N TYR A 448 20.90 15.33 22.09
CA TYR A 448 21.17 14.80 23.43
C TYR A 448 22.60 14.29 23.57
N ILE A 449 23.12 13.53 22.59
CA ILE A 449 24.54 13.10 22.58
C ILE A 449 25.48 14.30 22.60
N ALA A 450 25.17 15.36 21.82
CA ALA A 450 26.03 16.55 21.79
C ALA A 450 26.03 17.30 23.12
N ARG A 451 24.87 17.42 23.78
CA ARG A 451 24.76 18.11 25.10
C ARG A 451 25.38 17.33 26.24
N LYS A 452 25.19 15.99 26.26
CA LYS A 452 25.67 15.14 27.36
C LYS A 452 27.14 14.76 27.26
N GLU A 453 27.76 14.97 26.12
CA GLU A 453 29.19 14.71 25.87
C GLU A 453 29.68 13.37 26.47
N PRO A 454 29.15 12.20 26.05
CA PRO A 454 29.46 10.89 26.65
C PRO A 454 30.96 10.60 26.75
N TRP A 455 31.78 11.18 25.88
CA TRP A 455 33.24 11.06 25.88
C TRP A 455 33.89 11.78 27.06
N LYS A 456 33.25 12.79 27.65
CA LYS A 456 33.71 13.43 28.92
C LYS A 456 33.23 12.61 30.11
N LEU A 457 31.94 12.22 30.13
CA LEU A 457 31.37 11.38 31.19
C LEU A 457 32.13 10.06 31.38
N ALA A 458 32.68 9.48 30.32
CA ALA A 458 33.48 8.26 30.41
C ALA A 458 34.72 8.42 31.27
N LYS A 459 35.20 9.64 31.49
CA LYS A 459 36.37 9.94 32.35
C LYS A 459 35.98 10.44 33.75
N GLU A 460 34.84 11.08 33.86
CA GLU A 460 34.44 11.85 35.04
C GLU A 460 33.33 11.16 35.86
N ASN A 461 32.36 10.50 35.21
CA ASN A 461 31.21 9.90 35.89
C ASN A 461 30.63 8.73 35.10
N THR A 462 31.09 7.52 35.41
CA THR A 462 30.66 6.30 34.72
C THR A 462 29.18 5.95 34.94
N ASP A 463 28.60 6.28 36.08
CA ASP A 463 27.19 5.98 36.35
C ASP A 463 26.27 6.88 35.56
N GLN A 464 26.60 8.17 35.45
CA GLN A 464 25.88 9.08 34.56
C GLN A 464 26.02 8.66 33.07
N LEU A 465 27.20 8.16 32.67
CA LEU A 465 27.41 7.61 31.34
C LEU A 465 26.48 6.43 31.06
N LYS A 466 26.26 5.50 31.99
CA LYS A 466 25.35 4.38 31.84
C LYS A 466 23.93 4.86 31.56
N ILE A 467 23.45 5.87 32.29
CA ILE A 467 22.14 6.47 32.13
C ILE A 467 22.02 7.09 30.72
N VAL A 468 23.00 7.87 30.29
CA VAL A 468 23.01 8.49 28.96
C VAL A 468 22.99 7.43 27.85
N MET A 469 23.79 6.38 27.99
CA MET A 469 23.82 5.29 27.01
C MET A 469 22.51 4.50 26.96
N PHE A 470 21.87 4.29 28.11
CA PHE A 470 20.55 3.67 28.16
C PHE A 470 19.49 4.51 27.41
N ASN A 471 19.48 5.82 27.63
CA ASN A 471 18.54 6.72 26.97
C ASN A 471 18.69 6.70 25.44
N ILE A 472 19.94 6.72 24.95
CA ILE A 472 20.24 6.64 23.52
C ILE A 472 19.80 5.27 22.97
N TRP A 473 20.11 4.18 23.68
CA TRP A 473 19.68 2.83 23.31
C TRP A 473 18.16 2.74 23.18
N ASN A 474 17.44 3.32 24.15
CA ASN A 474 16.00 3.28 24.20
C ASN A 474 15.37 4.11 23.07
N ALA A 475 15.87 5.31 22.80
CA ALA A 475 15.45 6.13 21.67
C ALA A 475 15.66 5.40 20.33
N LEU A 476 16.79 4.69 20.16
CA LEU A 476 17.05 3.87 18.97
C LEU A 476 16.11 2.66 18.86
N ARG A 477 15.78 2.02 19.98
CA ARG A 477 14.80 0.93 20.05
C ARG A 477 13.41 1.40 19.60
N ILE A 478 12.94 2.51 20.15
CA ILE A 478 11.66 3.14 19.78
C ILE A 478 11.67 3.55 18.31
N THR A 479 12.79 4.13 17.84
CA THR A 479 12.97 4.47 16.42
C THR A 479 12.85 3.24 15.54
N ALA A 480 13.47 2.11 15.89
CA ALA A 480 13.38 0.87 15.12
C ALA A 480 11.94 0.33 15.05
N LEU A 481 11.22 0.29 16.18
CA LEU A 481 9.81 -0.11 16.23
C LEU A 481 8.94 0.78 15.33
N SER A 482 9.15 2.10 15.41
CA SER A 482 8.39 3.08 14.64
C SER A 482 8.70 3.03 13.13
N LEU A 483 9.94 2.71 12.77
CA LEU A 483 10.38 2.56 11.37
C LEU A 483 9.95 1.22 10.73
N TYR A 484 9.68 0.19 11.53
CA TYR A 484 9.42 -1.16 11.01
C TYR A 484 8.32 -1.23 9.95
N PRO A 485 7.19 -0.52 10.06
CA PRO A 485 6.19 -0.52 9.01
C PRO A 485 6.71 0.04 7.67
N PHE A 486 7.56 1.05 7.73
CA PHE A 486 8.09 1.77 6.57
C PHE A 486 9.34 1.11 5.99
N MET A 487 10.28 0.72 6.83
CA MET A 487 11.63 0.26 6.51
C MET A 487 11.96 -1.03 7.28
N PRO A 488 11.29 -2.16 6.97
CA PRO A 488 11.34 -3.37 7.78
C PRO A 488 12.74 -3.97 7.91
N ASP A 489 13.55 -3.95 6.85
CA ASP A 489 14.91 -4.51 6.86
C ASP A 489 15.86 -3.65 7.71
N THR A 490 15.76 -2.33 7.57
CA THR A 490 16.56 -1.37 8.36
C THR A 490 16.19 -1.44 9.84
N ALA A 491 14.90 -1.48 10.15
CA ALA A 491 14.42 -1.63 11.53
C ALA A 491 14.92 -2.92 12.17
N GLY A 492 14.85 -4.05 11.45
CA GLY A 492 15.40 -5.32 11.89
C GLY A 492 16.92 -5.30 12.12
N LYS A 493 17.66 -4.61 11.24
CA LYS A 493 19.12 -4.42 11.40
C LYS A 493 19.44 -3.58 12.63
N ILE A 494 18.76 -2.46 12.84
CA ILE A 494 18.95 -1.63 14.05
C ILE A 494 18.64 -2.47 15.29
N TRP A 495 17.51 -3.16 15.30
CA TRP A 495 17.09 -4.01 16.43
C TRP A 495 18.17 -5.04 16.82
N LYS A 496 18.69 -5.76 15.83
CA LYS A 496 19.78 -6.73 16.03
C LYS A 496 21.06 -6.08 16.53
N GLN A 497 21.42 -4.91 16.00
CA GLN A 497 22.62 -4.17 16.41
C GLN A 497 22.54 -3.67 17.85
N LEU A 498 21.33 -3.38 18.34
CA LEU A 498 21.07 -3.02 19.74
C LEU A 498 21.16 -4.22 20.70
N GLY A 499 21.45 -5.42 20.21
CA GLY A 499 21.56 -6.64 21.00
C GLY A 499 20.24 -7.33 21.31
N LEU A 500 19.17 -6.94 20.59
CA LEU A 500 17.84 -7.53 20.68
C LEU A 500 17.69 -8.71 19.71
N LYS A 501 16.76 -9.66 19.98
CA LYS A 501 16.66 -10.92 19.26
C LYS A 501 15.93 -10.76 17.91
N SER A 502 14.62 -10.62 17.96
CA SER A 502 13.74 -10.49 16.78
C SER A 502 12.69 -9.43 17.04
N LEU A 503 12.69 -8.39 16.24
CA LEU A 503 11.72 -7.29 16.39
C LEU A 503 10.27 -7.81 16.34
N VAL A 504 9.98 -8.67 15.36
CA VAL A 504 8.60 -9.18 15.14
C VAL A 504 8.17 -10.12 16.26
N ASP A 505 9.05 -11.02 16.69
CA ASP A 505 8.70 -12.02 17.72
C ASP A 505 8.60 -11.36 19.10
N GLU A 506 9.55 -10.49 19.44
CA GLU A 506 9.50 -9.74 20.71
C GLU A 506 8.31 -8.78 20.75
N ALA A 507 7.93 -8.16 19.62
CA ALA A 507 6.73 -7.35 19.56
C ALA A 507 5.45 -8.18 19.77
N LYS A 508 5.41 -9.42 19.28
CA LYS A 508 4.25 -10.32 19.52
C LYS A 508 4.18 -10.79 20.98
N GLU A 509 5.33 -11.08 21.59
CA GLU A 509 5.43 -11.61 22.94
C GLU A 509 5.24 -10.54 24.02
N CYS A 510 5.73 -9.32 23.78
CA CYS A 510 5.80 -8.24 24.74
C CYS A 510 4.87 -7.05 24.43
N SER A 511 3.89 -7.21 23.51
CA SER A 511 2.94 -6.12 23.21
C SER A 511 1.82 -6.09 24.26
N PRO A 512 1.40 -4.89 24.79
CA PRO A 512 1.80 -3.56 24.33
C PRO A 512 3.09 -3.00 24.96
N GLU A 513 3.63 -3.64 25.99
CA GLU A 513 4.70 -3.09 26.87
C GLU A 513 5.95 -2.72 26.09
N ILE A 514 6.25 -3.44 24.97
CA ILE A 514 7.43 -3.15 24.14
C ILE A 514 7.43 -1.72 23.55
N PHE A 515 6.28 -1.08 23.50
CA PHE A 515 6.14 0.31 23.04
C PHE A 515 6.36 1.34 24.15
N GLU A 516 6.44 0.91 25.40
CA GLU A 516 6.71 1.81 26.52
C GLU A 516 8.20 2.17 26.57
N TRP A 517 8.50 3.41 27.00
CA TRP A 517 9.87 3.88 27.06
C TRP A 517 10.71 3.07 28.04
N GLU A 518 10.16 2.65 29.17
CA GLU A 518 10.84 1.91 30.23
C GLU A 518 11.03 0.42 29.93
N TRP A 519 10.48 -0.10 28.82
CA TRP A 519 10.60 -1.51 28.50
C TRP A 519 12.07 -1.96 28.39
N LYS A 520 12.38 -3.10 28.98
CA LYS A 520 13.70 -3.74 28.95
C LYS A 520 13.54 -5.23 28.66
N PRO A 521 14.44 -5.82 27.87
CA PRO A 521 14.47 -7.28 27.71
C PRO A 521 14.84 -7.98 29.03
N SER A 522 14.35 -9.19 29.24
CA SER A 522 14.67 -10.03 30.41
C SER A 522 16.09 -10.60 30.35
N TYR A 523 16.81 -10.45 29.27
CA TYR A 523 18.17 -10.94 29.03
C TYR A 523 19.18 -9.80 28.91
N GLU A 524 20.46 -10.14 29.02
CA GLU A 524 21.56 -9.19 28.85
C GLU A 524 21.75 -8.87 27.37
N ILE A 525 21.83 -7.58 27.04
CA ILE A 525 22.09 -7.13 25.68
C ILE A 525 23.59 -7.07 25.39
N LYS A 526 23.99 -7.53 24.22
CA LYS A 526 25.31 -7.34 23.66
C LYS A 526 25.19 -6.68 22.29
N VAL A 527 25.63 -5.43 22.25
CA VAL A 527 25.65 -4.64 21.01
C VAL A 527 26.64 -5.29 20.05
N SER A 528 26.24 -5.42 18.79
CA SER A 528 27.09 -6.00 17.75
C SER A 528 27.66 -4.92 16.84
N LYS A 529 28.94 -5.09 16.43
CA LYS A 529 29.56 -4.20 15.45
C LYS A 529 28.72 -4.13 14.16
N ALA A 530 28.44 -2.92 13.74
CA ALA A 530 27.50 -2.65 12.66
C ALA A 530 28.14 -2.72 11.27
N GLU A 531 27.43 -3.33 10.33
CA GLU A 531 27.52 -2.89 8.94
C GLU A 531 26.86 -1.50 8.84
N HIS A 532 27.39 -0.64 7.95
CA HIS A 532 26.75 0.64 7.67
C HIS A 532 25.35 0.41 7.13
N LEU A 533 24.33 1.02 7.77
CA LEU A 533 22.93 0.87 7.36
C LEU A 533 22.73 1.40 5.94
N PHE A 534 23.32 2.57 5.66
CA PHE A 534 23.22 3.23 4.36
C PHE A 534 24.58 3.82 3.96
N PRO A 535 25.19 3.35 2.87
CA PRO A 535 26.38 3.98 2.32
C PRO A 535 25.99 5.33 1.69
N ARG A 536 26.85 6.33 1.82
CA ARG A 536 26.69 7.59 1.10
C ARG A 536 26.84 7.38 -0.41
N ILE A 537 25.95 7.99 -1.17
CA ILE A 537 25.99 7.95 -2.63
C ILE A 537 26.75 9.18 -3.13
N GLU A 538 27.86 8.96 -3.82
CA GLU A 538 28.63 10.05 -4.43
C GLU A 538 27.88 10.63 -5.64
N THR A 539 27.51 11.91 -5.56
CA THR A 539 26.91 12.63 -6.69
C THR A 539 27.99 12.99 -7.72
N LYS A 540 27.56 13.18 -8.99
CA LYS A 540 28.48 13.62 -10.07
C LYS A 540 29.19 14.93 -9.72
N GLU A 541 28.50 15.86 -9.07
CA GLU A 541 29.07 17.14 -8.60
C GLU A 541 30.14 16.95 -7.53
N ALA A 542 29.92 16.05 -6.58
CA ALA A 542 30.92 15.72 -5.55
C ALA A 542 32.15 15.03 -6.15
N LYS A 543 31.96 14.16 -7.18
CA LYS A 543 33.07 13.56 -7.93
C LYS A 543 33.87 14.60 -8.70
N ASN A 544 33.21 15.56 -9.33
CA ASN A 544 33.87 16.64 -10.06
C ASN A 544 34.66 17.57 -9.12
N LYS A 545 34.05 17.99 -8.00
CA LYS A 545 34.76 18.79 -6.98
C LYS A 545 35.98 18.07 -6.40
N ARG A 546 35.91 16.76 -6.16
CA ARG A 546 37.09 15.98 -5.70
C ARG A 546 38.16 15.89 -6.77
N ARG A 547 37.81 15.78 -8.07
CA ARG A 547 38.76 15.78 -9.16
C ARG A 547 39.46 17.15 -9.33
N GLU A 548 38.72 18.25 -9.21
CA GLU A 548 39.23 19.63 -9.23
C GLU A 548 40.17 19.91 -8.05
N THR A 549 39.88 19.38 -6.89
CA THR A 549 40.75 19.53 -5.71
C THR A 549 41.98 18.62 -5.70
N GLN A 550 41.93 17.50 -6.43
CA GLN A 550 43.07 16.58 -6.55
C GLN A 550 44.03 16.90 -7.74
N ASN A 551 43.57 17.68 -8.74
CA ASN A 551 44.39 18.16 -9.85
C ASN A 551 44.26 19.69 -10.01
N PRO A 552 44.94 20.49 -9.18
CA PRO A 552 44.93 21.95 -9.34
C PRO A 552 45.65 22.49 -10.55
N SER A 553 46.29 21.62 -11.36
CA SER A 553 47.20 22.02 -12.46
C SER A 553 46.52 22.18 -13.85
N ASP A 554 45.21 21.88 -13.98
CA ASP A 554 44.53 21.94 -15.29
C ASP A 554 43.53 23.11 -15.41
N THR A 555 43.73 24.21 -14.68
CA THR A 555 42.98 25.46 -14.96
C THR A 555 43.66 26.21 -16.10
N PRO A 556 43.02 26.46 -17.24
CA PRO A 556 43.60 27.37 -18.25
C PRO A 556 43.68 28.76 -17.63
N MET A 557 44.87 29.32 -17.59
CA MET A 557 45.09 30.74 -17.27
C MET A 557 44.39 31.63 -18.28
N PRO A 558 43.86 32.78 -17.86
CA PRO A 558 43.04 33.67 -18.69
C PRO A 558 43.78 34.28 -19.88
#